data_6b2e4ee13c2bf3454dbe2d6ad722b923
#
_entry.id   6b2e4ee13c2bf3454dbe2d6ad722b923
#
_cell.length_a   1.000
_cell.length_b   1.000
_cell.length_c   1.000
_cell.angle_alpha   90.00
_cell.angle_beta   90.00
_cell.angle_gamma   90.00
#
_symmetry.space_group_name_H-M   'P 1'
#
loop_
_entity.id
_entity.type
_entity.pdbx_description
1 polymer ?
#
loop_
_entity_poly.entity_id
_entity_poly.type
_entity_poly.pdbx_seq_one_letter_code
_entity_poly.pdbx_strand_id
1 'polypeptide(L)'
;SFLYVFDRVTGQPVWPIEERPVPKGDVPGEWYAPTQPYPTKPPAYSRQHLTVDELINYTPELRAKAVEISKQFALAKLFDPPVLSKPGGPYKSLTFSTALGGTNWPGGSYDPETHTVYASANQQVVGLGVLPVGDDRFSDSPYVGGDALAGLRDVQGHSGDGPRLHGGQPPRPPVAPGNPNPPAGMGAGFLSAPTVDGLPINKPPYGVISAVNLDRGELVWSVPHGDTPDAIRNHPLLKGLTIPRTGQQTSVGTIVTKALVVAGEPTLSTAGHPRGAMLRAYDKATGKDAGAVLMEAPQTGSLMTYMWRGRQYIVVPISGPSTPGQYVAFALPDGAAPRRPSTAQQQQ
;
A
#
# COMPACT_ATOMS: atom_id res chain seq x y z
N SER A 1 3.76 -8.20 1.92
CA SER A 1 4.70 -7.95 3.04
C SER A 1 4.83 -9.19 3.91
N PHE A 2 6.06 -9.57 4.25
CA PHE A 2 6.38 -10.54 5.29
C PHE A 2 6.82 -9.82 6.56
N LEU A 3 6.69 -10.50 7.68
CA LEU A 3 7.27 -10.11 8.95
C LEU A 3 8.35 -11.16 9.32
N TYR A 4 9.60 -10.73 9.40
CA TYR A 4 10.72 -11.54 9.86
C TYR A 4 10.93 -11.24 11.33
N VAL A 5 10.91 -12.26 12.17
CA VAL A 5 10.98 -12.11 13.63
C VAL A 5 12.26 -12.73 14.14
N PHE A 6 13.05 -11.93 14.84
CA PHE A 6 14.35 -12.34 15.39
C PHE A 6 14.38 -12.11 16.90
N ASP A 7 15.08 -12.99 17.59
CA ASP A 7 15.48 -12.72 18.97
C ASP A 7 16.48 -11.57 18.96
N ARG A 8 16.18 -10.49 19.65
CA ARG A 8 16.98 -9.26 19.59
C ARG A 8 18.34 -9.36 20.28
N VAL A 9 18.55 -10.36 21.15
CA VAL A 9 19.81 -10.54 21.87
C VAL A 9 20.77 -11.38 21.04
N THR A 10 20.26 -12.47 20.44
CA THR A 10 21.06 -13.44 19.72
C THR A 10 21.06 -13.24 18.21
N GLY A 11 20.10 -12.49 17.66
CA GLY A 11 19.89 -12.32 16.22
C GLY A 11 19.35 -13.57 15.54
N GLN A 12 19.01 -14.62 16.30
CA GLN A 12 18.45 -15.84 15.71
C GLN A 12 16.99 -15.65 15.31
N PRO A 13 16.57 -16.21 14.15
CA PRO A 13 15.15 -16.21 13.78
C PRO A 13 14.30 -16.97 14.81
N VAL A 14 13.18 -16.38 15.22
CA VAL A 14 12.20 -17.04 16.12
C VAL A 14 11.54 -18.23 15.42
N TRP A 15 11.24 -18.09 14.14
CA TRP A 15 10.77 -19.19 13.29
C TRP A 15 11.75 -19.40 12.13
N PRO A 16 11.86 -20.63 11.61
CA PRO A 16 12.75 -20.90 10.49
C PRO A 16 12.51 -19.99 9.30
N ILE A 17 13.57 -19.56 8.68
CA ILE A 17 13.58 -18.86 7.40
C ILE A 17 14.17 -19.83 6.39
N GLU A 18 13.38 -20.16 5.37
CA GLU A 18 13.75 -21.14 4.36
C GLU A 18 14.19 -20.45 3.08
N GLU A 19 15.35 -20.83 2.57
CA GLU A 19 15.74 -20.47 1.21
C GLU A 19 14.94 -21.28 0.20
N ARG A 20 14.13 -20.58 -0.62
CA ARG A 20 13.30 -21.22 -1.63
C ARG A 20 13.72 -20.78 -3.04
N PRO A 21 13.73 -21.72 -4.02
CA PRO A 21 14.02 -21.37 -5.40
C PRO A 21 13.09 -20.29 -5.93
N VAL A 22 13.65 -19.35 -6.70
CA VAL A 22 12.89 -18.26 -7.34
C VAL A 22 13.17 -18.25 -8.85
N PRO A 23 12.25 -17.70 -9.66
CA PRO A 23 12.45 -17.62 -11.10
C PRO A 23 13.64 -16.76 -11.48
N LYS A 24 14.32 -17.15 -12.55
CA LYS A 24 15.30 -16.32 -13.24
C LYS A 24 14.58 -15.39 -14.21
N GLY A 25 15.01 -14.13 -14.28
CA GLY A 25 14.52 -13.16 -15.25
C GLY A 25 15.09 -13.36 -16.66
N ASP A 26 14.62 -12.53 -17.59
CA ASP A 26 14.96 -12.57 -19.02
C ASP A 26 15.83 -11.38 -19.49
N VAL A 27 16.32 -10.56 -18.58
CA VAL A 27 17.16 -9.40 -18.89
C VAL A 27 18.59 -9.87 -19.13
N PRO A 28 19.15 -9.68 -20.36
CA PRO A 28 20.49 -10.16 -20.67
C PRO A 28 21.57 -9.48 -19.85
N GLY A 29 22.51 -10.27 -19.36
CA GLY A 29 23.65 -9.76 -18.58
C GLY A 29 23.35 -9.55 -17.09
N GLU A 30 22.11 -9.66 -16.64
CA GLU A 30 21.76 -9.58 -15.21
C GLU A 30 22.02 -10.89 -14.48
N TRP A 31 22.45 -10.75 -13.24
CA TRP A 31 22.56 -11.86 -12.31
C TRP A 31 21.28 -11.95 -11.45
N TYR A 32 20.79 -13.17 -11.26
CA TYR A 32 19.61 -13.45 -10.45
C TYR A 32 19.97 -14.39 -9.31
N ALA A 33 19.52 -14.06 -8.10
CA ALA A 33 19.65 -14.95 -6.96
C ALA A 33 18.88 -16.25 -7.25
N PRO A 34 19.48 -17.43 -6.98
CA PRO A 34 18.79 -18.71 -7.24
C PRO A 34 17.67 -18.97 -6.23
N THR A 35 17.78 -18.39 -5.04
CA THR A 35 16.82 -18.54 -3.93
C THR A 35 16.52 -17.19 -3.30
N GLN A 36 15.44 -17.15 -2.54
CA GLN A 36 15.11 -16.03 -1.66
C GLN A 36 14.60 -16.55 -0.30
N PRO A 37 14.84 -15.80 0.79
CA PRO A 37 14.42 -16.20 2.12
C PRO A 37 12.90 -16.05 2.32
N TYR A 38 12.26 -17.11 2.78
CA TYR A 38 10.84 -17.13 3.14
C TYR A 38 10.69 -17.45 4.63
N PRO A 39 10.05 -16.58 5.42
CA PRO A 39 9.72 -16.92 6.80
C PRO A 39 8.64 -18.01 6.80
N THR A 40 8.79 -19.02 7.64
CA THR A 40 7.77 -20.07 7.80
C THR A 40 6.58 -19.57 8.61
N LYS A 41 6.81 -18.60 9.49
CA LYS A 41 5.84 -17.86 10.30
C LYS A 41 6.35 -16.44 10.58
N PRO A 42 5.42 -15.50 10.83
CA PRO A 42 4.00 -15.55 10.54
C PRO A 42 3.73 -15.55 9.02
N PRO A 43 2.48 -15.84 8.58
CA PRO A 43 2.11 -15.73 7.18
C PRO A 43 2.22 -14.28 6.70
N ALA A 44 2.28 -14.09 5.39
CA ALA A 44 2.24 -12.75 4.80
C ALA A 44 0.96 -12.01 5.22
N TYR A 45 1.10 -10.74 5.60
CA TYR A 45 -0.03 -9.90 6.00
C TYR A 45 -0.50 -8.94 4.89
N SER A 46 0.04 -9.11 3.68
CA SER A 46 -0.45 -8.49 2.45
C SER A 46 -0.41 -9.50 1.31
N ARG A 47 -1.18 -9.24 0.24
CA ARG A 47 -1.18 -10.10 -0.95
C ARG A 47 0.22 -10.14 -1.59
N GLN A 48 0.64 -11.34 -2.02
CA GLN A 48 1.98 -11.58 -2.54
C GLN A 48 2.00 -11.88 -4.04
N HIS A 49 0.90 -12.39 -4.58
CA HIS A 49 0.83 -12.84 -5.95
C HIS A 49 -0.36 -12.18 -6.65
N LEU A 50 -0.12 -11.65 -7.84
CA LEU A 50 -1.20 -11.25 -8.71
C LEU A 50 -1.55 -12.43 -9.61
N THR A 51 -2.76 -12.92 -9.47
CA THR A 51 -3.33 -13.96 -10.32
C THR A 51 -4.57 -13.44 -11.03
N VAL A 52 -5.07 -14.20 -12.00
CA VAL A 52 -6.33 -13.86 -12.67
C VAL A 52 -7.45 -13.71 -11.64
N ASP A 53 -7.47 -14.48 -10.54
CA ASP A 53 -8.49 -14.38 -9.49
C ASP A 53 -8.43 -13.11 -8.66
N GLU A 54 -7.30 -12.41 -8.69
CA GLU A 54 -7.12 -11.12 -8.01
C GLU A 54 -7.52 -9.91 -8.86
N LEU A 55 -7.91 -10.12 -10.12
CA LEU A 55 -8.38 -9.02 -10.97
C LEU A 55 -9.74 -8.51 -10.54
N ILE A 56 -10.03 -7.25 -10.87
CA ILE A 56 -11.30 -6.56 -10.56
C ILE A 56 -12.51 -7.42 -10.97
N ASN A 57 -13.55 -7.42 -10.12
CA ASN A 57 -14.72 -8.27 -10.27
C ASN A 57 -16.02 -7.60 -9.81
N TYR A 58 -16.10 -6.28 -9.89
CA TYR A 58 -17.34 -5.57 -9.52
C TYR A 58 -18.52 -5.96 -10.43
N THR A 59 -18.24 -6.20 -11.73
CA THR A 59 -19.23 -6.76 -12.68
C THR A 59 -18.55 -7.78 -13.59
N PRO A 60 -19.32 -8.72 -14.20
CA PRO A 60 -18.79 -9.66 -15.19
C PRO A 60 -18.08 -8.99 -16.37
N GLU A 61 -18.57 -7.84 -16.83
CA GLU A 61 -18.02 -7.08 -17.96
C GLU A 61 -16.66 -6.47 -17.61
N LEU A 62 -16.55 -5.85 -16.41
CA LEU A 62 -15.28 -5.33 -15.90
C LEU A 62 -14.26 -6.45 -15.70
N ARG A 63 -14.70 -7.61 -15.20
CA ARG A 63 -13.88 -8.80 -15.06
C ARG A 63 -13.34 -9.28 -16.42
N ALA A 64 -14.20 -9.40 -17.42
CA ALA A 64 -13.81 -9.84 -18.76
C ALA A 64 -12.77 -8.89 -19.38
N LYS A 65 -12.98 -7.59 -19.28
CA LYS A 65 -12.02 -6.56 -19.73
C LYS A 65 -10.68 -6.67 -18.98
N ALA A 66 -10.71 -6.85 -17.66
CA ALA A 66 -9.50 -7.02 -16.87
C ALA A 66 -8.68 -8.24 -17.30
N VAL A 67 -9.35 -9.36 -17.56
CA VAL A 67 -8.71 -10.58 -18.06
C VAL A 67 -8.09 -10.33 -19.43
N GLU A 68 -8.78 -9.64 -20.33
CA GLU A 68 -8.24 -9.34 -21.66
C GLU A 68 -7.01 -8.43 -21.58
N ILE A 69 -7.11 -7.36 -20.82
CA ILE A 69 -5.98 -6.42 -20.58
C ILE A 69 -4.78 -7.17 -19.98
N SER A 70 -5.02 -8.05 -19.01
CA SER A 70 -3.95 -8.75 -18.29
C SER A 70 -3.09 -9.67 -19.19
N LYS A 71 -3.61 -10.13 -20.33
CA LYS A 71 -2.86 -10.96 -21.29
C LYS A 71 -1.63 -10.27 -21.90
N GLN A 72 -1.61 -8.94 -21.86
CA GLN A 72 -0.49 -8.13 -22.36
C GLN A 72 0.62 -7.94 -21.32
N PHE A 73 0.47 -8.50 -20.13
CA PHE A 73 1.36 -8.33 -18.98
C PHE A 73 1.73 -9.69 -18.39
N ALA A 74 2.86 -9.73 -17.69
CA ALA A 74 3.18 -10.88 -16.85
C ALA A 74 2.52 -10.69 -15.47
N LEU A 75 1.63 -11.60 -15.07
CA LEU A 75 1.07 -11.61 -13.72
C LEU A 75 2.11 -12.23 -12.78
N ALA A 76 2.77 -11.37 -11.98
CA ALA A 76 3.94 -11.76 -11.24
C ALA A 76 3.61 -12.38 -9.87
N LYS A 77 4.36 -13.41 -9.54
CA LYS A 77 4.47 -13.95 -8.18
C LYS A 77 5.50 -13.14 -7.40
N LEU A 78 5.54 -13.39 -6.10
CA LEU A 78 6.58 -12.84 -5.25
C LEU A 78 7.97 -13.26 -5.77
N PHE A 79 8.88 -12.30 -5.87
CA PHE A 79 10.23 -12.46 -6.40
C PHE A 79 10.35 -12.79 -7.90
N ASP A 80 9.27 -12.73 -8.66
CA ASP A 80 9.39 -12.73 -10.12
C ASP A 80 10.09 -11.42 -10.55
N PRO A 81 11.18 -11.49 -11.32
CA PRO A 81 11.87 -10.30 -11.79
C PRO A 81 11.01 -9.43 -12.72
N PRO A 82 11.31 -8.13 -12.84
CA PRO A 82 10.76 -7.30 -13.90
C PRO A 82 11.08 -7.91 -15.28
N VAL A 83 10.11 -7.87 -16.19
CA VAL A 83 10.30 -8.39 -17.55
C VAL A 83 11.07 -7.41 -18.44
N LEU A 84 11.84 -7.94 -19.39
CA LEU A 84 12.30 -7.17 -20.53
C LEU A 84 11.06 -6.86 -21.40
N SER A 85 10.69 -5.58 -21.44
CA SER A 85 9.50 -5.13 -22.17
C SER A 85 9.70 -5.23 -23.67
N LYS A 86 8.71 -5.79 -24.38
CA LYS A 86 8.79 -6.04 -25.82
C LYS A 86 7.55 -5.53 -26.55
N PRO A 87 7.67 -5.08 -27.81
CA PRO A 87 6.51 -4.87 -28.67
C PRO A 87 5.65 -6.14 -28.74
N GLY A 88 4.35 -6.01 -28.52
CA GLY A 88 3.42 -7.15 -28.48
C GLY A 88 3.32 -7.82 -27.10
N GLY A 89 4.10 -7.41 -26.12
CA GLY A 89 4.10 -7.88 -24.75
C GLY A 89 5.08 -9.05 -24.46
N PRO A 90 5.29 -9.39 -23.17
CA PRO A 90 4.74 -8.67 -22.03
C PRO A 90 5.31 -7.25 -21.90
N TYR A 91 4.43 -6.29 -21.60
CA TYR A 91 4.89 -4.91 -21.43
C TYR A 91 5.53 -4.67 -20.07
N LYS A 92 4.96 -5.27 -19.02
CA LYS A 92 5.43 -5.18 -17.62
C LYS A 92 5.09 -6.45 -16.85
N SER A 93 5.83 -6.70 -15.78
CA SER A 93 5.38 -7.57 -14.69
C SER A 93 4.42 -6.78 -13.80
N LEU A 94 3.20 -7.30 -13.60
CA LEU A 94 2.22 -6.73 -12.67
C LEU A 94 2.30 -7.47 -11.34
N THR A 95 2.51 -6.75 -10.26
CA THR A 95 2.69 -7.32 -8.94
C THR A 95 2.11 -6.43 -7.84
N PHE A 96 1.77 -7.03 -6.69
CA PHE A 96 1.33 -6.25 -5.54
C PHE A 96 2.50 -5.55 -4.85
N SER A 97 2.30 -4.29 -4.47
CA SER A 97 3.09 -3.52 -3.52
C SER A 97 4.59 -3.37 -3.79
N THR A 98 5.07 -3.70 -4.93
CA THR A 98 6.41 -3.83 -5.47
C THR A 98 7.60 -3.11 -4.83
N ALA A 99 8.20 -2.18 -5.62
CA ALA A 99 9.44 -1.47 -5.29
C ALA A 99 9.35 -0.59 -4.03
N LEU A 100 8.12 -0.27 -3.60
CA LEU A 100 7.86 0.53 -2.40
C LEU A 100 7.46 -0.32 -1.20
N GLY A 101 7.29 -1.63 -1.40
CA GLY A 101 6.79 -2.55 -0.40
C GLY A 101 5.30 -2.38 -0.08
N GLY A 102 4.73 -3.30 0.67
CA GLY A 102 3.38 -3.18 1.22
C GLY A 102 3.34 -2.24 2.42
N THR A 103 4.28 -2.40 3.34
CA THR A 103 4.53 -1.50 4.47
C THR A 103 5.82 -0.73 4.22
N ASN A 104 5.85 0.53 4.59
CA ASN A 104 6.99 1.41 4.36
C ASN A 104 7.35 2.17 5.66
N TRP A 105 8.03 3.31 5.54
CA TRP A 105 8.58 4.16 6.60
C TRP A 105 7.74 4.30 7.87
N PRO A 106 6.40 4.45 7.80
CA PRO A 106 5.61 4.59 9.02
C PRO A 106 5.64 3.34 9.91
N GLY A 107 6.07 2.19 9.38
CA GLY A 107 6.18 0.95 10.14
C GLY A 107 4.85 0.43 10.67
N GLY A 108 4.88 -0.07 11.91
CA GLY A 108 3.73 -0.56 12.64
C GLY A 108 3.84 -0.27 14.13
N SER A 109 2.84 -0.68 14.89
CA SER A 109 2.83 -0.60 16.36
C SER A 109 2.83 -1.98 17.00
N TYR A 110 3.41 -2.08 18.18
CA TYR A 110 3.52 -3.32 18.93
C TYR A 110 2.83 -3.20 20.29
N ASP A 111 2.01 -4.18 20.60
CA ASP A 111 1.35 -4.31 21.91
C ASP A 111 2.12 -5.32 22.77
N PRO A 112 2.80 -4.88 23.84
CA PRO A 112 3.55 -5.77 24.72
C PRO A 112 2.66 -6.63 25.62
N GLU A 113 1.37 -6.31 25.78
CA GLU A 113 0.46 -7.12 26.61
C GLU A 113 0.00 -8.39 25.87
N THR A 114 -0.16 -8.31 24.56
CA THR A 114 -0.67 -9.42 23.73
C THR A 114 0.35 -9.94 22.73
N HIS A 115 1.56 -9.38 22.76
CA HIS A 115 2.66 -9.65 21.81
C HIS A 115 2.19 -9.58 20.35
N THR A 116 1.38 -8.57 20.04
CA THR A 116 0.76 -8.41 18.71
C THR A 116 1.34 -7.17 18.01
N VAL A 117 1.74 -7.34 16.75
CA VAL A 117 2.12 -6.26 15.84
C VAL A 117 0.93 -5.87 14.98
N TYR A 118 0.71 -4.57 14.85
CA TYR A 118 -0.30 -3.99 13.96
C TYR A 118 0.40 -3.20 12.86
N ALA A 119 0.21 -3.60 11.62
CA ALA A 119 0.86 -2.99 10.47
C ALA A 119 -0.12 -2.69 9.35
N SER A 120 0.02 -1.51 8.77
CA SER A 120 -0.70 -1.14 7.55
C SER A 120 0.06 -1.65 6.33
N ALA A 121 -0.65 -2.12 5.32
CA ALA A 121 -0.06 -2.56 4.07
C ALA A 121 -0.85 -2.06 2.85
N ASN A 122 -0.11 -1.53 1.87
CA ASN A 122 -0.62 -1.21 0.55
C ASN A 122 -0.92 -2.49 -0.24
N GLN A 123 -2.06 -2.52 -0.93
CA GLN A 123 -2.51 -3.63 -1.78
C GLN A 123 -2.67 -3.19 -3.24
N GLN A 124 -1.99 -2.13 -3.63
CA GLN A 124 -2.00 -1.65 -5.01
C GLN A 124 -1.17 -2.55 -5.91
N VAL A 125 -1.68 -2.80 -7.11
CA VAL A 125 -0.88 -3.39 -8.19
C VAL A 125 -0.08 -2.30 -8.88
N VAL A 126 1.17 -2.60 -9.16
CA VAL A 126 2.05 -1.76 -9.97
C VAL A 126 2.68 -2.60 -11.08
N GLY A 127 3.17 -1.93 -12.11
CA GLY A 127 3.83 -2.57 -13.25
C GLY A 127 5.32 -2.24 -13.29
N LEU A 128 6.15 -3.25 -13.45
CA LEU A 128 7.60 -3.13 -13.63
C LEU A 128 8.04 -3.75 -14.94
N GLY A 129 8.69 -2.96 -15.78
CA GLY A 129 9.35 -3.41 -17.00
C GLY A 129 10.66 -2.67 -17.18
N VAL A 130 11.56 -3.25 -17.94
CA VAL A 130 12.82 -2.62 -18.32
C VAL A 130 12.97 -2.61 -19.83
N LEU A 131 13.66 -1.61 -20.35
CA LEU A 131 14.00 -1.46 -21.74
C LEU A 131 15.52 -1.31 -21.89
N PRO A 132 16.11 -1.85 -22.99
CA PRO A 132 17.50 -1.60 -23.28
C PRO A 132 17.71 -0.11 -23.60
N VAL A 133 18.79 0.44 -23.09
CA VAL A 133 19.24 1.78 -23.42
C VAL A 133 20.10 1.67 -24.68
N GLY A 134 19.59 2.17 -25.79
CA GLY A 134 20.33 2.18 -27.07
C GLY A 134 21.38 3.28 -27.19
N ASP A 135 21.46 4.17 -26.22
CA ASP A 135 22.33 5.36 -26.24
C ASP A 135 22.93 5.56 -24.84
N ASP A 136 24.25 5.47 -24.72
CA ASP A 136 25.02 5.67 -23.48
C ASP A 136 24.92 7.10 -22.91
N ARG A 137 24.51 8.06 -23.72
CA ARG A 137 24.22 9.42 -23.28
C ARG A 137 22.94 9.53 -22.46
N PHE A 138 22.06 8.51 -22.50
CA PHE A 138 20.84 8.45 -21.72
C PHE A 138 21.07 7.88 -20.33
N SER A 139 21.88 6.82 -20.24
CA SER A 139 22.21 6.15 -18.97
C SER A 139 23.49 5.35 -19.16
N ASP A 140 24.29 5.23 -18.11
CA ASP A 140 25.42 4.31 -17.99
C ASP A 140 24.98 2.86 -17.73
N SER A 141 23.71 2.65 -17.41
CA SER A 141 23.09 1.33 -17.25
C SER A 141 22.61 0.79 -18.58
N PRO A 142 22.86 -0.49 -18.92
CA PRO A 142 22.41 -1.09 -20.17
C PRO A 142 20.87 -1.21 -20.27
N TYR A 143 20.18 -1.15 -19.14
CA TYR A 143 18.72 -1.21 -19.04
C TYR A 143 18.21 -0.16 -18.05
N VAL A 144 17.05 0.42 -18.38
CA VAL A 144 16.33 1.35 -17.50
C VAL A 144 14.87 0.97 -17.39
N GLY A 145 14.21 1.48 -16.36
CA GLY A 145 12.76 1.31 -16.21
C GLY A 145 11.98 1.91 -17.38
N GLY A 146 11.01 1.17 -17.87
CA GLY A 146 10.17 1.59 -18.97
C GLY A 146 9.30 0.46 -19.51
N ASP A 147 8.57 0.78 -20.58
CA ASP A 147 7.79 -0.22 -21.32
C ASP A 147 7.71 0.13 -22.80
N ALA A 148 7.51 -0.90 -23.62
CA ALA A 148 7.49 -0.76 -25.07
C ALA A 148 6.27 0.02 -25.61
N LEU A 149 5.25 0.31 -24.79
CA LEU A 149 4.12 1.16 -25.16
C LEU A 149 4.46 2.65 -25.06
N ALA A 150 5.23 3.02 -24.03
CA ALA A 150 5.50 4.41 -23.68
C ALA A 150 6.95 4.84 -23.95
N GLY A 151 7.83 3.91 -24.34
CA GLY A 151 9.24 4.15 -24.56
C GLY A 151 10.06 4.29 -23.27
N LEU A 152 11.30 4.71 -23.43
CA LEU A 152 12.20 5.01 -22.31
C LEU A 152 11.63 6.18 -21.52
N ARG A 153 11.58 6.02 -20.21
CA ARG A 153 11.19 7.07 -19.28
C ARG A 153 12.36 7.41 -18.38
N ASP A 154 12.57 8.70 -18.19
CA ASP A 154 13.52 9.20 -17.22
C ASP A 154 13.12 8.67 -15.84
N VAL A 155 14.02 7.90 -15.21
CA VAL A 155 13.86 7.43 -13.84
C VAL A 155 14.20 8.63 -12.95
N GLN A 156 13.22 9.45 -12.64
CA GLN A 156 13.37 10.48 -11.63
C GLN A 156 13.62 9.81 -10.27
N GLY A 157 14.86 9.67 -9.89
CA GLY A 157 15.24 9.07 -8.61
C GLY A 157 16.73 9.07 -8.35
N HIS A 158 17.57 9.44 -9.29
CA HIS A 158 18.97 9.73 -9.02
C HIS A 158 19.16 11.22 -8.77
N SER A 159 19.34 11.57 -7.50
CA SER A 159 19.96 12.82 -7.09
C SER A 159 21.45 12.78 -7.45
N GLY A 160 21.76 12.74 -8.73
CA GLY A 160 23.10 12.84 -9.25
C GLY A 160 23.10 13.86 -10.37
N ASP A 161 24.05 14.77 -10.36
CA ASP A 161 24.27 15.80 -11.39
C ASP A 161 24.64 15.20 -12.76
N GLY A 162 23.81 14.30 -13.28
CA GLY A 162 23.89 13.82 -14.64
C GLY A 162 23.43 14.91 -15.64
N PRO A 163 24.00 14.98 -16.86
CA PRO A 163 23.63 15.98 -17.81
C PRO A 163 22.12 15.88 -18.11
N ARG A 164 21.40 16.95 -17.81
CA ARG A 164 20.01 17.10 -18.21
C ARG A 164 19.97 17.09 -19.75
N LEU A 165 19.35 16.09 -20.33
CA LEU A 165 19.01 16.10 -21.73
C LEU A 165 18.14 17.34 -21.97
N HIS A 166 18.67 18.32 -22.72
CA HIS A 166 17.94 19.48 -23.16
C HIS A 166 16.97 19.09 -24.29
N GLY A 167 15.92 18.38 -23.91
CA GLY A 167 14.73 18.20 -24.70
C GLY A 167 13.57 18.52 -23.77
N GLY A 168 12.76 19.51 -24.09
CA GLY A 168 11.65 19.94 -23.30
C GLY A 168 10.82 18.73 -22.84
N GLN A 169 10.36 18.72 -21.58
CA GLN A 169 9.44 17.70 -21.09
C GLN A 169 8.31 17.55 -22.13
N PRO A 170 8.05 16.33 -22.62
CA PRO A 170 6.84 16.14 -23.39
C PRO A 170 5.65 16.63 -22.53
N PRO A 171 4.66 17.29 -23.14
CA PRO A 171 3.51 17.78 -22.40
C PRO A 171 2.95 16.62 -21.60
N ARG A 172 2.75 16.82 -20.30
CA ARG A 172 2.06 15.83 -19.43
C ARG A 172 0.79 15.42 -20.15
N PRO A 173 0.57 14.11 -20.40
CA PRO A 173 -0.73 13.70 -20.88
C PRO A 173 -1.80 14.27 -19.92
N PRO A 174 -2.93 14.76 -20.45
CA PRO A 174 -3.98 15.31 -19.59
C PRO A 174 -4.31 14.27 -18.52
N VAL A 175 -4.24 14.68 -17.25
CA VAL A 175 -4.69 13.85 -16.15
C VAL A 175 -6.15 13.56 -16.41
N ALA A 176 -6.50 12.28 -16.55
CA ALA A 176 -7.89 11.89 -16.75
C ALA A 176 -8.75 12.53 -15.65
N PRO A 177 -9.90 13.13 -16.01
CA PRO A 177 -10.77 13.74 -15.00
C PRO A 177 -11.20 12.65 -14.01
N GLY A 178 -10.78 12.73 -12.74
CA GLY A 178 -11.19 11.80 -11.70
C GLY A 178 -10.16 11.44 -10.65
N ASN A 179 -8.87 11.71 -10.86
CA ASN A 179 -7.88 11.55 -9.79
C ASN A 179 -7.07 12.84 -9.61
N PRO A 180 -7.52 13.76 -8.76
CA PRO A 180 -6.80 15.02 -8.52
C PRO A 180 -5.50 14.83 -7.70
N ASN A 181 -5.15 13.60 -7.32
CA ASN A 181 -4.01 13.39 -6.45
C ASN A 181 -3.31 12.05 -6.74
N PRO A 182 -2.36 11.99 -7.69
CA PRO A 182 -1.38 10.92 -7.62
C PRO A 182 -0.60 11.11 -6.31
N PRO A 183 -0.23 10.02 -5.59
CA PRO A 183 0.59 10.14 -4.39
C PRO A 183 1.80 11.00 -4.69
N ALA A 184 2.03 12.03 -3.88
CA ALA A 184 3.16 12.94 -4.05
C ALA A 184 4.45 12.11 -3.99
N GLY A 185 5.27 12.17 -5.04
CA GLY A 185 6.59 11.55 -5.10
C GLY A 185 6.76 10.39 -6.07
N MET A 186 5.69 9.90 -6.71
CA MET A 186 5.84 8.88 -7.75
C MET A 186 5.50 9.46 -9.12
N GLY A 187 6.50 9.52 -9.99
CA GLY A 187 6.29 9.82 -11.39
C GLY A 187 5.22 8.88 -11.97
N ALA A 188 4.16 9.45 -12.55
CA ALA A 188 2.95 8.76 -13.03
C ALA A 188 3.20 7.77 -14.20
N GLY A 189 4.40 7.25 -14.35
CA GLY A 189 4.79 6.46 -15.50
C GLY A 189 5.43 5.12 -15.22
N PHE A 190 6.44 5.10 -14.39
CA PHE A 190 7.31 3.93 -14.22
C PHE A 190 6.59 2.77 -13.50
N LEU A 191 5.86 3.04 -12.43
CA LEU A 191 5.17 2.03 -11.64
C LEU A 191 3.67 1.90 -11.98
N SER A 192 3.19 2.54 -13.04
CA SER A 192 1.75 2.48 -13.36
C SER A 192 1.33 1.09 -13.81
N ALA A 193 0.31 0.54 -13.15
CA ALA A 193 -0.43 -0.62 -13.65
C ALA A 193 -1.51 -0.16 -14.66
N PRO A 194 -1.96 -1.05 -15.54
CA PRO A 194 -3.12 -0.78 -16.38
C PRO A 194 -4.38 -0.60 -15.52
N THR A 195 -5.32 0.15 -16.05
CA THR A 195 -6.66 0.32 -15.46
C THR A 195 -7.73 -0.29 -16.34
N VAL A 196 -8.87 -0.59 -15.75
CA VAL A 196 -10.06 -1.06 -16.47
C VAL A 196 -11.09 0.06 -16.43
N ASP A 197 -11.24 0.77 -17.55
CA ASP A 197 -12.12 1.95 -17.65
C ASP A 197 -11.82 3.00 -16.55
N GLY A 198 -10.57 3.16 -16.12
CA GLY A 198 -10.18 4.08 -15.04
C GLY A 198 -10.18 3.47 -13.64
N LEU A 199 -10.69 2.27 -13.44
CA LEU A 199 -10.65 1.54 -12.18
C LEU A 199 -9.36 0.74 -12.02
N PRO A 200 -8.88 0.49 -10.78
CA PRO A 200 -7.74 -0.40 -10.55
C PRO A 200 -7.96 -1.79 -11.17
N ILE A 201 -6.92 -2.37 -11.78
CA ILE A 201 -7.02 -3.68 -12.40
C ILE A 201 -7.29 -4.80 -11.38
N ASN A 202 -6.92 -4.60 -10.13
CA ASN A 202 -7.12 -5.58 -9.06
C ASN A 202 -8.40 -5.31 -8.26
N LYS A 203 -8.99 -6.39 -7.74
CA LYS A 203 -10.10 -6.30 -6.78
C LYS A 203 -9.63 -5.71 -5.44
N PRO A 204 -10.54 -5.10 -4.63
CA PRO A 204 -10.22 -4.65 -3.26
C PRO A 204 -9.86 -5.86 -2.34
N PRO A 205 -9.31 -5.60 -1.12
CA PRO A 205 -9.02 -4.28 -0.56
C PRO A 205 -7.78 -3.63 -1.18
N TYR A 206 -7.74 -2.28 -1.18
CA TYR A 206 -6.59 -1.53 -1.72
C TYR A 206 -5.56 -1.14 -0.67
N GLY A 207 -5.94 -1.18 0.58
CA GLY A 207 -5.08 -1.03 1.74
C GLY A 207 -5.70 -1.70 2.95
N VAL A 208 -4.86 -2.24 3.81
CA VAL A 208 -5.29 -2.99 5.00
C VAL A 208 -4.50 -2.57 6.23
N ILE A 209 -5.09 -2.80 7.40
CA ILE A 209 -4.36 -2.94 8.66
C ILE A 209 -4.52 -4.41 9.10
N SER A 210 -3.42 -4.99 9.52
CA SER A 210 -3.35 -6.40 9.93
C SER A 210 -2.77 -6.52 11.33
N ALA A 211 -3.28 -7.46 12.12
CA ALA A 211 -2.77 -7.84 13.43
C ALA A 211 -2.07 -9.19 13.33
N VAL A 212 -0.82 -9.24 13.76
CA VAL A 212 0.00 -10.45 13.75
C VAL A 212 0.45 -10.75 15.17
N ASN A 213 0.05 -11.91 15.70
CA ASN A 213 0.47 -12.37 17.01
C ASN A 213 1.85 -13.03 16.94
N LEU A 214 2.82 -12.52 17.70
CA LEU A 214 4.20 -12.98 17.66
C LEU A 214 4.47 -14.21 18.51
N ASP A 215 3.60 -14.59 19.46
CA ASP A 215 3.78 -15.84 20.23
C ASP A 215 3.45 -17.06 19.37
N ARG A 216 2.40 -16.95 18.54
CA ARG A 216 1.92 -18.04 17.71
C ARG A 216 2.40 -17.96 16.27
N GLY A 217 2.86 -16.78 15.82
CA GLY A 217 3.20 -16.52 14.43
C GLY A 217 1.98 -16.61 13.51
N GLU A 218 0.88 -15.95 13.90
CA GLU A 218 -0.41 -16.02 13.22
C GLU A 218 -0.95 -14.64 12.85
N LEU A 219 -1.61 -14.57 11.70
CA LEU A 219 -2.44 -13.43 11.32
C LEU A 219 -3.76 -13.53 12.06
N VAL A 220 -3.99 -12.64 13.03
CA VAL A 220 -5.20 -12.64 13.87
C VAL A 220 -6.39 -12.07 13.12
N TRP A 221 -6.18 -10.91 12.47
CA TRP A 221 -7.17 -10.26 11.61
C TRP A 221 -6.50 -9.36 10.59
N SER A 222 -7.22 -9.08 9.51
CA SER A 222 -6.85 -8.09 8.51
C SER A 222 -8.12 -7.41 7.99
N VAL A 223 -8.15 -6.08 8.03
CA VAL A 223 -9.33 -5.29 7.65
C VAL A 223 -8.95 -4.18 6.67
N PRO A 224 -9.86 -3.80 5.74
CA PRO A 224 -9.64 -2.65 4.89
C PRO A 224 -9.47 -1.37 5.70
N HIS A 225 -8.40 -0.60 5.42
CA HIS A 225 -8.13 0.67 6.07
C HIS A 225 -8.43 1.84 5.13
N GLY A 226 -9.25 2.76 5.61
CA GLY A 226 -9.72 3.92 4.87
C GLY A 226 -11.03 3.67 4.11
N ASP A 227 -11.71 4.77 3.79
CA ASP A 227 -12.94 4.71 3.00
C ASP A 227 -12.66 4.30 1.56
N THR A 228 -13.72 3.89 0.85
CA THR A 228 -13.62 3.67 -0.60
C THR A 228 -13.27 4.98 -1.29
N PRO A 229 -12.18 5.04 -2.09
CA PRO A 229 -11.80 6.24 -2.81
C PRO A 229 -12.94 6.81 -3.67
N ASP A 230 -13.06 8.13 -3.73
CA ASP A 230 -14.14 8.81 -4.46
C ASP A 230 -14.19 8.42 -5.94
N ALA A 231 -13.02 8.20 -6.57
CA ALA A 231 -12.93 7.75 -7.96
C ALA A 231 -13.58 6.38 -8.20
N ILE A 232 -13.62 5.53 -7.19
CA ILE A 232 -14.27 4.21 -7.25
C ILE A 232 -15.73 4.34 -6.86
N ARG A 233 -16.00 4.98 -5.71
CA ARG A 233 -17.36 5.12 -5.16
C ARG A 233 -18.31 5.85 -6.11
N ASN A 234 -17.81 6.86 -6.83
CA ASN A 234 -18.59 7.68 -7.76
C ASN A 234 -18.42 7.24 -9.23
N HIS A 235 -17.80 6.08 -9.48
CA HIS A 235 -17.53 5.64 -10.84
C HIS A 235 -18.82 5.30 -11.58
N PRO A 236 -19.04 5.82 -12.81
CA PRO A 236 -20.31 5.63 -13.54
C PRO A 236 -20.68 4.14 -13.74
N LEU A 237 -19.71 3.28 -14.03
CA LEU A 237 -19.94 1.85 -14.24
C LEU A 237 -20.26 1.08 -12.95
N LEU A 238 -20.10 1.71 -11.78
CA LEU A 238 -20.39 1.10 -10.48
C LEU A 238 -21.68 1.68 -9.86
N LYS A 239 -22.36 2.57 -10.59
CA LYS A 239 -23.61 3.19 -10.12
C LYS A 239 -24.66 2.12 -9.82
N GLY A 240 -25.25 2.19 -8.63
CA GLY A 240 -26.26 1.23 -8.16
C GLY A 240 -25.71 -0.03 -7.50
N LEU A 241 -24.40 -0.25 -7.50
CA LEU A 241 -23.79 -1.34 -6.76
C LEU A 241 -23.53 -0.93 -5.29
N THR A 242 -23.78 -1.85 -4.38
CA THR A 242 -23.35 -1.72 -2.99
C THR A 242 -21.90 -2.17 -2.88
N ILE A 243 -20.97 -1.22 -2.75
CA ILE A 243 -19.54 -1.52 -2.63
C ILE A 243 -19.15 -1.47 -1.16
N PRO A 244 -18.68 -2.58 -0.56
CA PRO A 244 -18.13 -2.56 0.79
C PRO A 244 -16.92 -1.63 0.85
N ARG A 245 -16.54 -1.17 2.04
CA ARG A 245 -15.33 -0.38 2.25
C ARG A 245 -14.11 -1.10 1.67
N THR A 246 -13.43 -0.43 0.72
CA THR A 246 -12.34 -1.05 -0.03
C THR A 246 -10.96 -0.78 0.58
N GLY A 247 -10.86 0.14 1.53
CA GLY A 247 -9.58 0.68 1.94
C GLY A 247 -8.96 1.58 0.88
N GLN A 248 -7.92 2.30 1.27
CA GLN A 248 -7.17 3.22 0.43
C GLN A 248 -5.77 2.70 0.16
N GLN A 249 -5.24 3.00 -1.02
CA GLN A 249 -3.86 2.73 -1.37
C GLN A 249 -2.92 3.53 -0.46
N THR A 250 -1.72 3.01 -0.24
CA THR A 250 -0.68 3.57 0.63
C THR A 250 -0.71 2.93 2.03
N SER A 251 0.45 2.87 2.66
CA SER A 251 0.60 2.46 4.05
C SER A 251 0.71 3.68 4.96
N VAL A 252 0.22 3.55 6.18
CA VAL A 252 0.26 4.59 7.21
C VAL A 252 0.84 4.05 8.51
N GLY A 253 1.37 4.92 9.36
CA GLY A 253 1.74 4.56 10.72
C GLY A 253 0.51 4.28 11.58
N THR A 254 0.64 3.34 12.50
CA THR A 254 -0.37 3.01 13.50
C THR A 254 0.14 3.31 14.90
N ILE A 255 -0.76 3.54 15.84
CA ILE A 255 -0.47 3.42 17.26
C ILE A 255 -1.42 2.42 17.91
N VAL A 256 -0.95 1.72 18.92
CA VAL A 256 -1.77 0.84 19.74
C VAL A 256 -1.89 1.39 21.15
N THR A 257 -3.09 1.32 21.69
CA THR A 257 -3.42 1.67 23.08
C THR A 257 -3.92 0.43 23.80
N LYS A 258 -4.35 0.58 25.04
CA LYS A 258 -4.90 -0.55 25.82
C LYS A 258 -6.01 -1.31 25.10
N ALA A 259 -6.87 -0.65 24.31
CA ALA A 259 -8.02 -1.26 23.67
C ALA A 259 -8.09 -1.05 22.15
N LEU A 260 -7.38 -0.06 21.62
CA LEU A 260 -7.57 0.40 20.25
C LEU A 260 -6.26 0.41 19.45
N VAL A 261 -6.38 0.12 18.17
CA VAL A 261 -5.42 0.49 17.14
C VAL A 261 -5.96 1.74 16.44
N VAL A 262 -5.12 2.77 16.31
CA VAL A 262 -5.51 4.05 15.70
C VAL A 262 -4.61 4.35 14.52
N ALA A 263 -5.22 4.75 13.41
CA ALA A 263 -4.54 5.17 12.19
C ALA A 263 -5.39 6.18 11.42
N GLY A 264 -4.74 7.16 10.80
CA GLY A 264 -5.40 8.12 9.91
C GLY A 264 -5.41 7.62 8.47
N GLU A 265 -6.40 8.05 7.70
CA GLU A 265 -6.49 7.74 6.28
C GLU A 265 -5.39 8.45 5.47
N PRO A 266 -4.81 7.76 4.46
CA PRO A 266 -3.72 8.32 3.65
C PRO A 266 -4.20 9.25 2.53
N THR A 267 -5.50 9.30 2.23
CA THR A 267 -6.06 10.11 1.15
C THR A 267 -7.36 10.79 1.54
N LEU A 268 -7.67 11.89 0.86
CA LEU A 268 -8.94 12.59 1.04
C LEU A 268 -10.10 11.80 0.41
N SER A 269 -11.26 11.84 1.05
CA SER A 269 -12.51 11.31 0.53
C SER A 269 -13.70 12.19 0.92
N THR A 270 -14.87 11.91 0.33
CA THR A 270 -16.15 12.54 0.67
C THR A 270 -17.21 11.49 1.06
N ALA A 271 -16.77 10.36 1.59
CA ALA A 271 -17.60 9.20 1.89
C ALA A 271 -18.50 9.43 3.12
N GLY A 272 -19.60 10.16 2.93
CA GLY A 272 -20.56 10.46 4.00
C GLY A 272 -20.13 11.59 4.96
N HIS A 273 -19.09 12.35 4.60
CA HIS A 273 -18.59 13.49 5.35
C HIS A 273 -18.05 14.59 4.41
N PRO A 274 -17.84 15.83 4.89
CA PRO A 274 -17.13 16.85 4.12
C PRO A 274 -15.77 16.31 3.62
N ARG A 275 -15.25 16.87 2.53
CA ARG A 275 -13.95 16.46 2.00
C ARG A 275 -12.89 16.53 3.09
N GLY A 276 -12.30 15.37 3.41
CA GLY A 276 -11.32 15.21 4.49
C GLY A 276 -10.78 13.80 4.51
N ALA A 277 -10.07 13.46 5.56
CA ALA A 277 -9.59 12.12 5.86
C ALA A 277 -10.01 11.75 7.29
N MET A 278 -10.27 10.47 7.55
CA MET A 278 -10.70 10.05 8.88
C MET A 278 -9.49 9.58 9.71
N LEU A 279 -9.44 9.98 10.98
CA LEU A 279 -8.66 9.27 11.99
C LEU A 279 -9.54 8.14 12.52
N ARG A 280 -9.17 6.89 12.26
CA ARG A 280 -9.96 5.71 12.60
C ARG A 280 -9.39 4.98 13.80
N ALA A 281 -10.28 4.44 14.61
CA ALA A 281 -9.96 3.54 15.69
C ALA A 281 -10.57 2.16 15.41
N TYR A 282 -9.80 1.12 15.68
CA TYR A 282 -10.20 -0.27 15.57
C TYR A 282 -10.06 -0.96 16.92
N ASP A 283 -10.99 -1.82 17.29
CA ASP A 283 -10.81 -2.72 18.43
C ASP A 283 -9.57 -3.59 18.20
N LYS A 284 -8.61 -3.56 19.10
CA LYS A 284 -7.32 -4.21 18.89
C LYS A 284 -7.40 -5.74 18.80
N ALA A 285 -8.39 -6.35 19.42
CA ALA A 285 -8.53 -7.80 19.43
C ALA A 285 -9.22 -8.33 18.16
N THR A 286 -10.11 -7.55 17.56
CA THR A 286 -10.99 -8.02 16.48
C THR A 286 -10.85 -7.29 15.15
N GLY A 287 -10.20 -6.13 15.12
CA GLY A 287 -10.14 -5.26 13.94
C GLY A 287 -11.46 -4.56 13.59
N LYS A 288 -12.51 -4.69 14.42
CA LYS A 288 -13.78 -4.02 14.19
C LYS A 288 -13.65 -2.51 14.41
N ASP A 289 -14.39 -1.73 13.61
CA ASP A 289 -14.44 -0.29 13.77
C ASP A 289 -14.95 0.09 15.18
N ALA A 290 -14.20 0.95 15.87
CA ALA A 290 -14.54 1.48 17.18
C ALA A 290 -14.91 2.96 17.14
N GLY A 291 -14.70 3.62 16.02
CA GLY A 291 -15.04 5.02 15.78
C GLY A 291 -14.08 5.72 14.82
N ALA A 292 -14.45 6.92 14.41
CA ALA A 292 -13.63 7.75 13.54
C ALA A 292 -13.88 9.24 13.79
N VAL A 293 -12.87 10.08 13.54
CA VAL A 293 -12.93 11.53 13.65
C VAL A 293 -12.41 12.14 12.35
N LEU A 294 -13.11 13.16 11.84
CA LEU A 294 -12.72 13.85 10.60
C LEU A 294 -11.48 14.72 10.83
N MET A 295 -10.53 14.61 9.93
CA MET A 295 -9.37 15.50 9.78
C MET A 295 -9.50 16.27 8.45
N GLU A 296 -8.96 17.47 8.40
CA GLU A 296 -8.98 18.29 7.18
C GLU A 296 -8.01 17.81 6.10
N ALA A 297 -7.01 17.02 6.48
CA ALA A 297 -6.02 16.47 5.57
C ALA A 297 -5.58 15.06 5.98
N PRO A 298 -5.01 14.28 5.03
CA PRO A 298 -4.51 12.94 5.27
C PRO A 298 -3.39 12.87 6.31
N GLN A 299 -3.28 11.72 6.97
CA GLN A 299 -2.10 11.39 7.76
C GLN A 299 -0.87 11.25 6.85
N THR A 300 0.22 11.91 7.22
CA THR A 300 1.47 11.92 6.42
C THR A 300 2.71 11.45 7.18
N GLY A 301 2.58 11.09 8.42
CA GLY A 301 3.68 10.57 9.26
C GLY A 301 3.18 9.64 10.35
N SER A 302 4.07 9.26 11.26
CA SER A 302 3.71 8.40 12.40
C SER A 302 2.98 9.20 13.46
N LEU A 303 1.93 8.61 14.02
CA LEU A 303 1.19 9.17 15.14
C LEU A 303 2.01 9.03 16.43
N MET A 304 1.70 9.87 17.41
CA MET A 304 2.17 9.70 18.78
C MET A 304 1.03 9.90 19.77
N THR A 305 1.20 9.37 20.98
CA THR A 305 0.29 9.61 22.10
C THR A 305 1.07 9.97 23.34
N TYR A 306 0.50 10.84 24.17
CA TYR A 306 1.08 11.24 25.45
C TYR A 306 0.00 11.59 26.46
N MET A 307 0.39 11.59 27.73
CA MET A 307 -0.45 12.03 28.85
C MET A 307 -0.03 13.41 29.31
N TRP A 308 -0.99 14.30 29.49
CA TRP A 308 -0.76 15.60 30.10
C TRP A 308 -1.90 15.96 31.06
N ARG A 309 -1.57 16.26 32.30
CA ARG A 309 -2.54 16.58 33.38
C ARG A 309 -3.67 15.53 33.48
N GLY A 310 -3.33 14.24 33.41
CA GLY A 310 -4.28 13.13 33.47
C GLY A 310 -5.14 12.92 32.24
N ARG A 311 -4.93 13.64 31.16
CA ARG A 311 -5.64 13.53 29.88
C ARG A 311 -4.75 12.96 28.80
N GLN A 312 -5.24 11.98 28.05
CA GLN A 312 -4.53 11.41 26.90
C GLN A 312 -4.76 12.26 25.65
N TYR A 313 -3.68 12.48 24.92
CA TYR A 313 -3.68 13.13 23.61
C TYR A 313 -3.14 12.18 22.56
N ILE A 314 -3.73 12.22 21.37
CA ILE A 314 -3.23 11.59 20.15
C ILE A 314 -2.84 12.70 19.20
N VAL A 315 -1.59 12.74 18.77
CA VAL A 315 -1.07 13.72 17.82
C VAL A 315 -0.87 13.07 16.47
N VAL A 316 -1.42 13.68 15.45
CA VAL A 316 -1.39 13.18 14.07
C VAL A 316 -0.73 14.23 13.18
N PRO A 317 0.37 13.91 12.50
CA PRO A 317 0.89 14.75 11.42
C PRO A 317 0.00 14.63 10.20
N ILE A 318 -0.51 15.75 9.73
CA ILE A 318 -1.35 15.80 8.52
C ILE A 318 -0.79 16.79 7.51
N SER A 319 -0.99 16.52 6.21
CA SER A 319 -0.81 17.47 5.13
C SER A 319 -1.58 17.04 3.88
N GLY A 320 -1.82 18.00 3.01
CA GLY A 320 -2.55 17.75 1.76
C GLY A 320 -2.33 18.87 0.74
N PRO A 321 -2.91 18.76 -0.45
CA PRO A 321 -2.69 19.74 -1.52
C PRO A 321 -3.03 21.19 -1.15
N SER A 322 -4.01 21.37 -0.27
CA SER A 322 -4.46 22.69 0.20
C SER A 322 -4.22 22.91 1.70
N THR A 323 -3.56 21.96 2.35
CA THR A 323 -3.30 21.99 3.80
C THR A 323 -1.81 21.84 4.03
N PRO A 324 -1.11 22.87 4.51
CA PRO A 324 0.31 22.76 4.86
C PRO A 324 0.52 21.70 5.94
N GLY A 325 1.75 21.19 6.04
CA GLY A 325 2.12 20.22 7.06
C GLY A 325 1.88 20.79 8.47
N GLN A 326 1.13 20.07 9.28
CA GLN A 326 0.81 20.45 10.66
C GLN A 326 0.59 19.25 11.56
N TYR A 327 0.65 19.45 12.86
CA TYR A 327 0.30 18.49 13.88
C TYR A 327 -1.07 18.82 14.46
N VAL A 328 -1.98 17.85 14.44
CA VAL A 328 -3.31 17.99 15.07
C VAL A 328 -3.36 17.10 16.30
N ALA A 329 -3.74 17.67 17.44
CA ALA A 329 -3.89 16.93 18.69
C ALA A 329 -5.36 16.66 18.98
N PHE A 330 -5.70 15.40 19.19
CA PHE A 330 -7.02 14.95 19.60
C PHE A 330 -7.00 14.53 21.06
N ALA A 331 -8.07 14.87 21.78
CA ALA A 331 -8.30 14.39 23.14
C ALA A 331 -9.80 14.18 23.36
N LEU A 332 -10.16 13.31 24.31
CA LEU A 332 -11.55 13.19 24.73
C LEU A 332 -12.07 14.51 25.33
N PRO A 333 -13.33 14.87 25.09
CA PRO A 333 -13.94 16.02 25.75
C PRO A 333 -13.86 15.93 27.27
N ASP A 334 -13.84 17.09 27.95
CA ASP A 334 -13.87 17.13 29.41
C ASP A 334 -15.17 16.47 29.92
N GLY A 335 -15.06 15.63 30.95
CA GLY A 335 -16.20 14.90 31.49
C GLY A 335 -16.63 13.63 30.73
N ALA A 336 -15.96 13.28 29.63
CA ALA A 336 -16.19 12.00 28.97
C ALA A 336 -15.72 10.86 29.90
N ALA A 337 -16.67 10.09 30.44
CA ALA A 337 -16.34 8.90 31.21
C ALA A 337 -15.62 7.89 30.31
N PRO A 338 -14.55 7.22 30.79
CA PRO A 338 -13.94 6.14 30.06
C PRO A 338 -15.00 5.05 29.79
N ARG A 339 -15.24 4.72 28.51
CA ARG A 339 -16.10 3.59 28.17
C ARG A 339 -15.46 2.33 28.80
N ARG A 340 -16.18 1.72 29.76
CA ARG A 340 -15.77 0.42 30.30
C ARG A 340 -15.77 -0.59 29.14
N PRO A 341 -14.78 -1.48 29.04
CA PRO A 341 -14.84 -2.60 28.12
C PRO A 341 -16.15 -3.36 28.39
N SER A 342 -16.83 -3.76 27.33
CA SER A 342 -18.05 -4.58 27.48
C SER A 342 -17.68 -5.86 28.22
N THR A 343 -18.45 -6.18 29.24
CA THR A 343 -18.29 -7.31 30.19
C THR A 343 -18.38 -8.70 29.54
N ALA A 344 -18.30 -8.82 28.22
CA ALA A 344 -18.37 -10.08 27.48
C ALA A 344 -17.05 -10.90 27.48
N GLN A 345 -15.99 -10.44 28.13
CA GLN A 345 -14.68 -11.12 28.14
C GLN A 345 -14.22 -11.64 29.53
N GLN A 346 -15.10 -11.69 30.52
CA GLN A 346 -14.75 -12.27 31.83
C GLN A 346 -15.30 -13.69 32.06
N GLN A 347 -15.80 -14.37 31.05
CA GLN A 347 -16.21 -15.79 31.17
C GLN A 347 -15.71 -16.56 29.95
N GLN A 348 -14.42 -16.85 29.92
CA GLN A 348 -13.84 -18.07 29.33
C GLN A 348 -12.43 -18.27 29.87
#